data_9a8a8996783509582199025fa45db19a
#
_entry.id   9a8a8996783509582199025fa45db19a
#
_cell.length_a   1.000
_cell.length_b   1.000
_cell.length_c   1.000
_cell.angle_alpha   90.00
_cell.angle_beta   90.00
_cell.angle_gamma   90.00
#
_symmetry.space_group_name_H-M   'P 1'
#
loop_
_entity.id
_entity.type
_entity.pdbx_description
1 polymer ?
#
loop_
_entity_poly.entity_id
_entity_poly.type
_entity_poly.pdbx_seq_one_letter_code
_entity_poly.pdbx_strand_id
1 'polypeptide(L)'
;MKSISTIAAYLAVLVLAGVSSLKSAEPGKIEGKAIVRSVKGVATYTTPAGVQKPLTVNTELTSGDSITTGPDAFVYVSVNGLSSAVRISADTTMVIDRMFRTGSAREGVHDTGINLKVGSIAGQVKKVSADSRYEITTPHGVAGIRGTDFSVSVASNGNGTYTVTFTSITGTVVASAVVNGAIQTKTLNGGESWTVGGNVVPVQIQLLQSQVNQINAMITSIANQINPAPVTAPIGPVHIRPQPSGGSASQ
;
A
#
# COMPACT_ATOMS: atom_id res chain seq x y z
N MET A 1 33.46 66.16 12.67
CA MET A 1 32.17 65.78 12.17
C MET A 1 32.37 64.60 11.22
N LYS A 2 32.51 63.42 11.77
CA LYS A 2 32.57 62.13 11.04
C LYS A 2 31.80 61.12 11.85
N SER A 3 31.02 60.25 11.17
CA SER A 3 30.47 58.97 11.69
C SER A 3 29.14 59.03 12.38
N ILE A 4 28.07 59.08 11.60
CA ILE A 4 26.77 58.54 11.97
C ILE A 4 26.21 57.57 10.87
N SER A 5 26.96 57.41 9.75
CA SER A 5 26.47 56.70 8.55
C SER A 5 26.78 55.19 8.51
N THR A 6 27.53 54.65 9.49
CA THR A 6 28.00 53.25 9.44
C THR A 6 27.25 52.29 10.35
N ILE A 7 26.36 52.78 11.22
CA ILE A 7 25.61 51.92 12.15
C ILE A 7 24.24 51.46 11.56
N ALA A 8 23.72 52.19 10.59
CA ALA A 8 22.46 51.85 9.93
C ALA A 8 22.54 50.66 8.95
N ALA A 9 23.77 50.31 8.49
CA ALA A 9 23.97 49.22 7.52
C ALA A 9 24.05 47.81 8.15
N TYR A 10 24.33 47.70 9.45
CA TYR A 10 24.45 46.39 10.14
C TYR A 10 23.15 45.87 10.76
N LEU A 11 22.13 46.71 10.89
CA LEU A 11 20.84 46.29 11.45
C LEU A 11 19.88 45.72 10.40
N ALA A 12 20.16 45.87 9.10
CA ALA A 12 19.31 45.37 8.02
C ALA A 12 19.64 43.93 7.56
N VAL A 13 20.76 43.34 8.02
CA VAL A 13 21.21 42.00 7.59
C VAL A 13 20.80 40.89 8.54
N LEU A 14 20.28 41.20 9.72
CA LEU A 14 19.96 40.19 10.74
C LEU A 14 18.48 39.74 10.80
N VAL A 15 17.64 40.16 9.87
CA VAL A 15 16.19 39.77 9.84
C VAL A 15 15.87 38.75 8.72
N LEU A 16 16.85 38.35 7.90
CA LEU A 16 16.59 37.44 6.76
C LEU A 16 16.96 35.98 7.01
N ALA A 17 17.25 35.58 8.25
CA ALA A 17 17.64 34.21 8.58
C ALA A 17 16.60 33.54 9.51
N GLY A 18 15.36 33.47 9.10
CA GLY A 18 14.32 32.88 9.95
C GLY A 18 13.00 32.54 9.25
N VAL A 19 12.98 32.44 7.93
CA VAL A 19 11.81 31.87 7.26
C VAL A 19 12.02 30.36 7.21
N SER A 20 11.83 29.68 8.37
CA SER A 20 11.50 28.28 8.39
C SER A 20 10.25 28.15 7.52
N SER A 21 10.37 27.49 6.37
CA SER A 21 9.23 27.13 5.55
C SER A 21 8.29 26.28 6.40
N LEU A 22 7.33 26.93 7.04
CA LEU A 22 6.15 26.27 7.58
C LEU A 22 5.50 25.61 6.37
N LYS A 23 5.74 24.30 6.22
CA LYS A 23 5.05 23.45 5.26
C LYS A 23 3.58 23.55 5.65
N SER A 24 2.84 24.43 4.96
CA SER A 24 1.41 24.62 5.18
C SER A 24 0.75 23.26 4.98
N ALA A 25 0.27 22.66 6.05
CA ALA A 25 -0.56 21.47 5.95
C ALA A 25 -1.82 21.86 5.17
N GLU A 26 -2.05 21.27 4.03
CA GLU A 26 -3.30 21.44 3.29
C GLU A 26 -4.47 21.09 4.23
N PRO A 27 -5.44 22.02 4.43
CA PRO A 27 -6.53 21.79 5.35
C PRO A 27 -7.33 20.55 4.91
N GLY A 28 -7.49 19.59 5.82
CA GLY A 28 -8.31 18.40 5.62
C GLY A 28 -7.58 17.13 5.15
N LYS A 29 -6.28 17.19 4.87
CA LYS A 29 -5.47 16.02 4.49
C LYS A 29 -4.95 15.32 5.74
N ILE A 30 -5.39 14.09 5.95
CA ILE A 30 -5.02 13.25 7.09
C ILE A 30 -4.04 12.19 6.59
N GLU A 31 -2.94 11.99 7.30
CA GLU A 31 -2.01 10.91 6.99
C GLU A 31 -2.69 9.55 7.22
N GLY A 32 -2.57 8.69 6.23
CA GLY A 32 -3.05 7.32 6.28
C GLY A 32 -2.02 6.40 6.93
N LYS A 33 -2.48 5.17 7.23
CA LYS A 33 -1.61 4.13 7.80
C LYS A 33 -1.82 2.82 7.06
N ALA A 34 -0.74 2.08 6.84
CA ALA A 34 -0.81 0.69 6.49
C ALA A 34 -0.51 -0.15 7.73
N ILE A 35 -1.34 -1.15 8.01
CA ILE A 35 -1.20 -1.99 9.19
C ILE A 35 -0.80 -3.39 8.73
N VAL A 36 0.29 -3.89 9.26
CA VAL A 36 0.77 -5.25 9.02
C VAL A 36 -0.18 -6.26 9.66
N ARG A 37 -0.73 -7.16 8.87
CA ARG A 37 -1.71 -8.16 9.32
C ARG A 37 -1.11 -9.55 9.48
N SER A 38 -0.11 -9.87 8.69
CA SER A 38 0.61 -11.15 8.77
C SER A 38 2.03 -10.98 8.25
N VAL A 39 2.96 -11.69 8.87
CA VAL A 39 4.35 -11.80 8.43
C VAL A 39 4.73 -13.27 8.47
N LYS A 40 5.25 -13.79 7.37
CA LYS A 40 5.91 -15.09 7.31
C LYS A 40 7.34 -14.86 6.82
N GLY A 41 8.30 -15.53 7.44
CA GLY A 41 9.72 -15.35 7.13
C GLY A 41 10.29 -14.06 7.71
N VAL A 42 11.42 -13.61 7.19
CA VAL A 42 12.13 -12.41 7.64
C VAL A 42 11.71 -11.22 6.81
N ALA A 43 11.22 -10.18 7.47
CA ALA A 43 10.92 -8.90 6.85
C ALA A 43 11.34 -7.75 7.76
N THR A 44 11.76 -6.65 7.16
CA THR A 44 12.14 -5.42 7.86
C THR A 44 11.46 -4.22 7.23
N TYR A 45 11.38 -3.13 7.98
CA TYR A 45 11.06 -1.82 7.42
C TYR A 45 12.08 -0.79 7.87
N THR A 46 12.28 0.22 7.04
CA THR A 46 13.18 1.34 7.31
C THR A 46 12.37 2.62 7.30
N THR A 47 12.46 3.39 8.39
CA THR A 47 11.77 4.68 8.49
C THR A 47 12.43 5.74 7.62
N PRO A 48 11.78 6.88 7.33
CA PRO A 48 12.38 8.00 6.61
C PRO A 48 13.68 8.55 7.26
N ALA A 49 13.82 8.34 8.57
CA ALA A 49 15.05 8.69 9.32
C ALA A 49 16.19 7.67 9.15
N GLY A 50 16.02 6.64 8.31
CA GLY A 50 17.02 5.59 8.08
C GLY A 50 17.10 4.51 9.15
N VAL A 51 16.17 4.47 10.10
CA VAL A 51 16.17 3.46 11.16
C VAL A 51 15.48 2.19 10.66
N GLN A 52 16.24 1.10 10.57
CA GLN A 52 15.72 -0.22 10.21
C GLN A 52 15.22 -0.97 11.46
N LYS A 53 14.06 -1.61 11.32
CA LYS A 53 13.40 -2.40 12.36
C LYS A 53 12.81 -3.69 11.80
N PRO A 54 12.69 -4.76 12.58
CA PRO A 54 11.93 -5.94 12.20
C PRO A 54 10.47 -5.58 11.94
N LEU A 55 9.89 -6.18 10.90
CA LEU A 55 8.47 -6.02 10.60
C LEU A 55 7.68 -7.11 11.34
N THR A 56 6.72 -6.69 12.14
CA THR A 56 5.89 -7.59 12.95
C THR A 56 4.40 -7.29 12.74
N VAL A 57 3.55 -8.22 13.12
CA VAL A 57 2.09 -8.02 13.08
C VAL A 57 1.71 -6.81 13.92
N ASN A 58 0.75 -6.02 13.44
CA ASN A 58 0.28 -4.74 13.99
C ASN A 58 1.29 -3.57 13.88
N THR A 59 2.45 -3.75 13.21
CA THR A 59 3.28 -2.59 12.85
C THR A 59 2.47 -1.62 12.01
N GLU A 60 2.46 -0.37 12.40
CA GLU A 60 1.90 0.74 11.62
C GLU A 60 2.99 1.33 10.74
N LEU A 61 2.70 1.42 9.45
CA LEU A 61 3.58 1.99 8.42
C LEU A 61 2.92 3.26 7.88
N THR A 62 3.74 4.24 7.57
CA THR A 62 3.32 5.56 7.08
C THR A 62 4.05 5.95 5.81
N SER A 63 3.74 7.12 5.26
CA SER A 63 4.44 7.65 4.10
C SER A 63 5.95 7.78 4.37
N GLY A 64 6.76 7.32 3.44
CA GLY A 64 8.22 7.30 3.50
C GLY A 64 8.83 6.02 4.05
N ASP A 65 8.04 5.14 4.67
CA ASP A 65 8.55 3.84 5.12
C ASP A 65 8.88 2.92 3.94
N SER A 66 10.04 2.27 4.01
CA SER A 66 10.48 1.26 3.05
C SER A 66 10.37 -0.13 3.66
N ILE A 67 9.79 -1.08 2.95
CA ILE A 67 9.63 -2.46 3.37
C ILE A 67 10.54 -3.35 2.53
N THR A 68 11.25 -4.27 3.19
CA THR A 68 12.07 -5.29 2.54
C THR A 68 11.73 -6.67 3.09
N THR A 69 11.42 -7.61 2.20
CA THR A 69 11.18 -9.03 2.52
C THR A 69 12.35 -9.88 2.05
N GLY A 70 12.74 -10.86 2.87
CA GLY A 70 13.76 -11.83 2.52
C GLY A 70 13.22 -12.97 1.63
N PRO A 71 14.07 -13.94 1.28
CA PRO A 71 13.67 -15.14 0.56
C PRO A 71 12.63 -15.92 1.39
N ASP A 72 11.67 -16.54 0.69
CA ASP A 72 10.54 -17.28 1.28
C ASP A 72 9.64 -16.47 2.24
N ALA A 73 9.86 -15.17 2.35
CA ALA A 73 9.03 -14.29 3.17
C ALA A 73 7.83 -13.77 2.40
N PHE A 74 6.76 -13.46 3.13
CA PHE A 74 5.68 -12.62 2.64
C PHE A 74 5.02 -11.84 3.76
N VAL A 75 4.49 -10.69 3.41
CA VAL A 75 3.82 -9.77 4.34
C VAL A 75 2.46 -9.40 3.77
N TYR A 76 1.44 -9.41 4.63
CA TYR A 76 0.13 -8.86 4.30
C TYR A 76 -0.08 -7.55 5.02
N VAL A 77 -0.47 -6.51 4.28
CA VAL A 77 -0.78 -5.19 4.83
C VAL A 77 -2.19 -4.75 4.44
N SER A 78 -2.86 -4.09 5.38
CA SER A 78 -4.13 -3.41 5.16
C SER A 78 -3.87 -1.92 5.04
N VAL A 79 -4.31 -1.29 3.97
CA VAL A 79 -4.01 0.11 3.64
C VAL A 79 -5.19 1.00 3.99
N ASN A 80 -4.94 2.09 4.71
CA ASN A 80 -5.89 3.16 5.05
C ASN A 80 -7.19 2.73 5.75
N GLY A 81 -7.16 1.61 6.50
CA GLY A 81 -8.36 1.09 7.16
C GLY A 81 -9.46 0.68 6.18
N LEU A 82 -9.20 0.79 4.89
CA LEU A 82 -10.05 0.33 3.82
C LEU A 82 -9.85 -1.16 3.61
N SER A 83 -10.82 -1.72 2.96
CA SER A 83 -10.80 -3.06 2.41
C SER A 83 -9.74 -3.26 1.32
N SER A 84 -8.67 -2.47 1.33
CA SER A 84 -7.52 -2.66 0.46
C SER A 84 -6.50 -3.49 1.18
N ALA A 85 -6.17 -4.62 0.58
CA ALA A 85 -5.20 -5.57 1.07
C ALA A 85 -4.09 -5.72 0.05
N VAL A 86 -2.84 -5.69 0.51
CA VAL A 86 -1.67 -5.91 -0.33
C VAL A 86 -0.83 -7.03 0.27
N ARG A 87 -0.48 -8.00 -0.54
CA ARG A 87 0.55 -8.99 -0.26
C ARG A 87 1.86 -8.53 -0.89
N ILE A 88 2.90 -8.49 -0.09
CA ILE A 88 4.29 -8.26 -0.48
C ILE A 88 4.95 -9.63 -0.50
N SER A 89 5.45 -10.06 -1.65
CA SER A 89 6.06 -11.38 -1.85
C SER A 89 7.52 -11.41 -1.38
N ALA A 90 8.18 -12.55 -1.50
CA ALA A 90 9.61 -12.72 -1.20
C ALA A 90 10.49 -11.79 -2.06
N ASP A 91 11.69 -11.48 -1.56
CA ASP A 91 12.72 -10.69 -2.26
C ASP A 91 12.19 -9.37 -2.82
N THR A 92 11.29 -8.73 -2.07
CA THR A 92 10.62 -7.50 -2.47
C THR A 92 11.12 -6.31 -1.66
N THR A 93 11.45 -5.23 -2.37
CA THR A 93 11.69 -3.91 -1.76
C THR A 93 10.72 -2.89 -2.35
N MET A 94 9.94 -2.25 -1.49
CA MET A 94 9.00 -1.20 -1.85
C MET A 94 9.03 -0.05 -0.85
N VAL A 95 8.62 1.13 -1.29
CA VAL A 95 8.45 2.33 -0.46
C VAL A 95 7.00 2.78 -0.51
N ILE A 96 6.45 3.19 0.61
CA ILE A 96 5.17 3.90 0.67
C ILE A 96 5.45 5.37 0.36
N ASP A 97 5.33 5.79 -0.89
CA ASP A 97 5.66 7.17 -1.28
C ASP A 97 4.71 8.18 -0.66
N ARG A 98 3.42 7.87 -0.64
CA ARG A 98 2.38 8.69 -0.06
C ARG A 98 1.18 7.85 0.37
N MET A 99 0.57 8.27 1.45
CA MET A 99 -0.65 7.65 1.95
C MET A 99 -1.46 8.68 2.72
N PHE A 100 -2.45 9.27 2.07
CA PHE A 100 -3.28 10.32 2.64
C PHE A 100 -4.76 10.04 2.39
N ARG A 101 -5.61 10.66 3.20
CA ARG A 101 -7.05 10.70 3.00
C ARG A 101 -7.61 12.07 3.37
N THR A 102 -8.71 12.44 2.73
CA THR A 102 -9.57 13.56 3.11
C THR A 102 -10.96 13.02 3.41
N GLY A 103 -11.60 13.51 4.46
CA GLY A 103 -12.91 13.00 4.88
C GLY A 103 -12.84 11.69 5.66
N SER A 104 -13.95 10.95 5.65
CA SER A 104 -14.07 9.71 6.41
C SER A 104 -13.23 8.56 5.80
N ALA A 105 -12.94 7.54 6.59
CA ALA A 105 -12.19 6.38 6.12
C ALA A 105 -12.96 5.55 5.06
N ARG A 106 -14.28 5.64 5.00
CA ARG A 106 -15.11 4.86 4.06
C ARG A 106 -15.49 5.64 2.80
N GLU A 107 -15.76 6.94 2.93
CA GLU A 107 -16.33 7.77 1.86
C GLU A 107 -15.39 8.90 1.43
N GLY A 108 -14.23 9.01 2.09
CA GLY A 108 -13.24 10.03 1.78
C GLY A 108 -12.49 9.77 0.48
N VAL A 109 -11.78 10.79 0.03
CA VAL A 109 -10.81 10.69 -1.06
C VAL A 109 -9.51 10.13 -0.51
N HIS A 110 -8.98 9.11 -1.14
CA HIS A 110 -7.73 8.44 -0.77
C HIS A 110 -6.67 8.67 -1.84
N ASP A 111 -5.47 9.04 -1.40
CA ASP A 111 -4.29 9.14 -2.25
C ASP A 111 -3.21 8.20 -1.71
N THR A 112 -2.97 7.11 -2.43
CA THR A 112 -1.99 6.08 -2.09
C THR A 112 -1.01 5.94 -3.24
N GLY A 113 0.28 6.08 -2.95
CA GLY A 113 1.38 5.84 -3.87
C GLY A 113 2.35 4.83 -3.28
N ILE A 114 2.65 3.79 -4.04
CA ILE A 114 3.62 2.76 -3.72
C ILE A 114 4.72 2.81 -4.77
N ASN A 115 5.98 2.74 -4.36
CA ASN A 115 7.11 2.62 -5.26
C ASN A 115 7.73 1.24 -5.11
N LEU A 116 7.45 0.34 -6.05
CA LEU A 116 8.00 -1.01 -6.11
C LEU A 116 9.37 -0.97 -6.81
N LYS A 117 10.42 -1.18 -6.06
CA LYS A 117 11.80 -1.15 -6.56
C LYS A 117 12.20 -2.46 -7.22
N VAL A 118 11.91 -3.57 -6.56
CA VAL A 118 12.19 -4.94 -7.01
C VAL A 118 11.24 -5.90 -6.29
N GLY A 119 10.98 -7.06 -6.87
CA GLY A 119 10.11 -8.09 -6.31
C GLY A 119 8.68 -8.01 -6.82
N SER A 120 7.70 -8.40 -6.02
CA SER A 120 6.31 -8.51 -6.47
C SER A 120 5.32 -8.16 -5.36
N ILE A 121 4.29 -7.43 -5.75
CA ILE A 121 3.12 -7.15 -4.91
C ILE A 121 1.86 -7.58 -5.65
N ALA A 122 0.89 -8.09 -4.91
CA ALA A 122 -0.45 -8.36 -5.41
C ALA A 122 -1.46 -7.82 -4.40
N GLY A 123 -2.58 -7.33 -4.87
CA GLY A 123 -3.56 -6.75 -3.95
C GLY A 123 -4.94 -6.58 -4.54
N GLN A 124 -5.82 -6.20 -3.65
CA GLN A 124 -7.19 -5.80 -3.96
C GLN A 124 -7.39 -4.35 -3.53
N VAL A 125 -7.82 -3.51 -4.45
CA VAL A 125 -8.28 -2.16 -4.16
C VAL A 125 -9.77 -2.10 -4.40
N LYS A 126 -10.58 -1.91 -3.36
CA LYS A 126 -12.03 -1.70 -3.54
C LYS A 126 -12.28 -0.39 -4.28
N LYS A 127 -13.40 -0.36 -5.01
CA LYS A 127 -13.83 0.86 -5.69
C LYS A 127 -14.12 1.95 -4.65
N VAL A 128 -13.28 2.97 -4.63
CA VAL A 128 -13.40 4.15 -3.78
C VAL A 128 -13.92 5.34 -4.60
N SER A 129 -14.08 6.50 -3.97
CA SER A 129 -14.45 7.76 -4.63
C SER A 129 -13.74 7.96 -5.97
N ALA A 130 -14.41 8.64 -6.90
CA ALA A 130 -13.86 8.95 -8.23
C ALA A 130 -12.53 9.71 -8.17
N ASP A 131 -12.38 10.55 -7.16
CA ASP A 131 -11.21 11.41 -6.96
C ASP A 131 -10.06 10.70 -6.23
N SER A 132 -10.30 9.46 -5.76
CA SER A 132 -9.25 8.67 -5.11
C SER A 132 -8.23 8.18 -6.12
N ARG A 133 -6.97 8.16 -5.68
CA ARG A 133 -5.82 7.71 -6.46
C ARG A 133 -5.12 6.56 -5.76
N TYR A 134 -4.85 5.50 -6.50
CA TYR A 134 -4.00 4.41 -6.07
C TYR A 134 -3.00 4.12 -7.20
N GLU A 135 -1.73 4.42 -6.95
CA GLU A 135 -0.67 4.32 -7.96
C GLU A 135 0.47 3.44 -7.47
N ILE A 136 1.01 2.66 -8.40
CA ILE A 136 2.22 1.86 -8.18
C ILE A 136 3.25 2.32 -9.20
N THR A 137 4.29 2.97 -8.71
CA THR A 137 5.44 3.38 -9.50
C THR A 137 6.48 2.25 -9.53
N THR A 138 7.12 2.07 -10.66
CA THR A 138 8.15 1.07 -10.91
C THR A 138 9.32 1.70 -11.68
N PRO A 139 10.49 1.03 -11.85
CA PRO A 139 11.60 1.58 -12.63
C PRO A 139 11.27 1.92 -14.08
N HIS A 140 10.27 1.29 -14.69
CA HIS A 140 9.92 1.51 -16.11
C HIS A 140 8.56 2.15 -16.34
N GLY A 141 7.76 2.35 -15.29
CA GLY A 141 6.44 2.93 -15.50
C GLY A 141 5.60 3.04 -14.24
N VAL A 142 4.34 3.39 -14.42
CA VAL A 142 3.37 3.57 -13.36
C VAL A 142 2.07 2.86 -13.71
N ALA A 143 1.44 2.24 -12.73
CA ALA A 143 0.09 1.67 -12.84
C ALA A 143 -0.87 2.43 -11.95
N GLY A 144 -1.97 2.93 -12.52
CA GLY A 144 -3.14 3.42 -11.80
C GLY A 144 -4.13 2.29 -11.58
N ILE A 145 -4.52 2.08 -10.32
CA ILE A 145 -5.37 0.98 -9.88
C ILE A 145 -6.71 1.55 -9.42
N ARG A 146 -7.82 1.00 -9.92
CA ARG A 146 -9.14 1.46 -9.48
C ARG A 146 -10.17 0.33 -9.43
N GLY A 147 -10.53 -0.09 -8.21
CA GLY A 147 -11.55 -1.12 -8.02
C GLY A 147 -11.15 -2.46 -8.65
N THR A 148 -9.94 -2.93 -8.37
CA THR A 148 -9.25 -3.96 -9.16
C THR A 148 -8.51 -4.91 -8.24
N ASP A 149 -8.50 -6.19 -8.58
CA ASP A 149 -7.51 -7.12 -8.12
C ASP A 149 -6.33 -7.08 -9.11
N PHE A 150 -5.13 -6.87 -8.60
CA PHE A 150 -3.96 -6.59 -9.41
C PHE A 150 -2.71 -7.35 -8.95
N SER A 151 -1.74 -7.45 -9.84
CA SER A 151 -0.36 -7.81 -9.49
C SER A 151 0.61 -6.94 -10.27
N VAL A 152 1.70 -6.54 -9.61
CA VAL A 152 2.83 -5.85 -10.25
C VAL A 152 4.10 -6.54 -9.82
N SER A 153 4.96 -6.87 -10.77
CA SER A 153 6.27 -7.45 -10.51
C SER A 153 7.39 -6.68 -11.20
N VAL A 154 8.53 -6.61 -10.52
CA VAL A 154 9.77 -5.98 -11.00
C VAL A 154 10.90 -6.98 -10.80
N ALA A 155 11.41 -7.52 -11.90
CA ALA A 155 12.56 -8.42 -11.90
C ALA A 155 13.82 -7.64 -12.31
N SER A 156 14.90 -7.77 -11.52
CA SER A 156 16.22 -7.25 -11.89
C SER A 156 16.89 -8.20 -12.87
N ASN A 157 17.41 -7.67 -13.96
CA ASN A 157 18.14 -8.45 -14.99
C ASN A 157 19.66 -8.55 -14.71
N GLY A 158 20.13 -8.04 -13.55
CA GLY A 158 21.53 -8.13 -13.12
C GLY A 158 22.50 -7.11 -13.77
N ASN A 159 22.08 -6.37 -14.77
CA ASN A 159 22.89 -5.36 -15.49
C ASN A 159 22.40 -3.93 -15.28
N GLY A 160 21.66 -3.68 -14.19
CA GLY A 160 21.02 -2.38 -13.91
C GLY A 160 19.74 -2.15 -14.70
N THR A 161 19.28 -3.10 -15.49
CA THR A 161 17.98 -3.06 -16.15
C THR A 161 16.94 -3.88 -15.39
N TYR A 162 15.66 -3.61 -15.66
CA TYR A 162 14.54 -4.27 -15.01
C TYR A 162 13.50 -4.72 -16.04
N THR A 163 12.82 -5.79 -15.72
CA THR A 163 11.60 -6.22 -16.42
C THR A 163 10.41 -6.00 -15.49
N VAL A 164 9.41 -5.26 -15.94
CA VAL A 164 8.21 -4.94 -15.16
C VAL A 164 7.00 -5.57 -15.82
N THR A 165 6.18 -6.26 -15.03
CA THR A 165 4.90 -6.81 -15.49
C THR A 165 3.76 -6.20 -14.67
N PHE A 166 2.83 -5.56 -15.36
CA PHE A 166 1.56 -5.08 -14.81
C PHE A 166 0.46 -6.07 -15.17
N THR A 167 -0.37 -6.44 -14.22
CA THR A 167 -1.45 -7.42 -14.40
C THR A 167 -2.74 -6.89 -13.80
N SER A 168 -3.81 -6.90 -14.57
CA SER A 168 -5.18 -6.78 -14.08
C SER A 168 -5.78 -8.17 -13.95
N ILE A 169 -6.21 -8.55 -12.76
CA ILE A 169 -6.84 -9.86 -12.50
C ILE A 169 -8.35 -9.72 -12.67
N THR A 170 -8.91 -8.69 -12.02
CA THR A 170 -10.31 -8.27 -12.19
C THR A 170 -10.35 -6.75 -12.33
N GLY A 171 -11.35 -6.21 -12.99
CA GLY A 171 -11.51 -4.77 -13.18
C GLY A 171 -10.51 -4.19 -14.20
N THR A 172 -9.97 -3.01 -13.93
CA THR A 172 -9.15 -2.26 -14.90
C THR A 172 -7.90 -1.67 -14.25
N VAL A 173 -6.74 -1.92 -14.85
CA VAL A 173 -5.46 -1.28 -14.55
C VAL A 173 -5.06 -0.41 -15.74
N VAL A 174 -4.75 0.86 -15.50
CA VAL A 174 -4.16 1.72 -16.53
C VAL A 174 -2.66 1.83 -16.25
N ALA A 175 -1.85 1.27 -17.14
CA ALA A 175 -0.40 1.27 -17.00
C ALA A 175 0.24 2.16 -18.08
N SER A 176 1.20 2.99 -17.66
CA SER A 176 2.03 3.81 -18.55
C SER A 176 3.50 3.47 -18.32
N ALA A 177 4.24 3.26 -19.40
CA ALA A 177 5.65 2.91 -19.34
C ALA A 177 6.45 3.54 -20.49
N VAL A 178 7.76 3.69 -20.28
CA VAL A 178 8.68 4.10 -21.35
C VAL A 178 9.11 2.88 -22.14
N VAL A 179 8.76 2.87 -23.42
CA VAL A 179 9.06 1.80 -24.37
C VAL A 179 9.76 2.40 -25.59
N ASN A 180 10.98 1.99 -25.86
CA ASN A 180 11.79 2.54 -26.97
C ASN A 180 11.90 4.08 -26.95
N GLY A 181 12.06 4.65 -25.74
CA GLY A 181 12.18 6.10 -25.56
C GLY A 181 10.88 6.89 -25.63
N ALA A 182 9.74 6.25 -25.85
CA ALA A 182 8.42 6.88 -25.90
C ALA A 182 7.52 6.40 -24.76
N ILE A 183 6.65 7.27 -24.26
CA ILE A 183 5.63 6.89 -23.27
C ILE A 183 4.50 6.17 -24.01
N GLN A 184 4.23 4.94 -23.58
CA GLN A 184 3.06 4.17 -24.01
C GLN A 184 2.13 3.97 -22.83
N THR A 185 0.84 4.08 -23.08
CA THR A 185 -0.21 3.82 -22.07
C THR A 185 -1.11 2.71 -22.57
N LYS A 186 -1.40 1.75 -21.69
CA LYS A 186 -2.34 0.65 -21.96
C LYS A 186 -3.36 0.53 -20.84
N THR A 187 -4.58 0.26 -21.25
CA THR A 187 -5.65 -0.17 -20.36
C THR A 187 -5.68 -1.70 -20.37
N LEU A 188 -5.48 -2.30 -19.20
CA LEU A 188 -5.51 -3.74 -19.00
C LEU A 188 -6.84 -4.09 -18.32
N ASN A 189 -7.63 -4.91 -18.97
CA ASN A 189 -8.88 -5.45 -18.42
C ASN A 189 -8.61 -6.74 -17.64
N GLY A 190 -9.59 -7.22 -16.91
CA GLY A 190 -9.45 -8.46 -16.12
C GLY A 190 -8.91 -9.63 -16.94
N GLY A 191 -7.85 -10.27 -16.47
CA GLY A 191 -7.13 -11.33 -17.13
C GLY A 191 -6.00 -10.89 -18.07
N GLU A 192 -5.73 -9.58 -18.20
CA GLU A 192 -4.68 -9.07 -19.08
C GLU A 192 -3.42 -8.69 -18.30
N SER A 193 -2.26 -8.85 -18.94
CA SER A 193 -0.99 -8.35 -18.43
C SER A 193 -0.15 -7.68 -19.53
N TRP A 194 0.75 -6.79 -19.10
CA TRP A 194 1.68 -6.08 -19.96
C TRP A 194 3.07 -6.09 -19.34
N THR A 195 4.03 -6.64 -20.08
CA THR A 195 5.44 -6.70 -19.67
C THR A 195 6.26 -5.68 -20.47
N VAL A 196 7.10 -4.94 -19.76
CA VAL A 196 7.96 -3.89 -20.33
C VAL A 196 9.37 -3.94 -19.72
N GLY A 197 10.35 -3.42 -20.43
CA GLY A 197 11.74 -3.28 -19.95
C GLY A 197 12.63 -4.44 -20.37
N GLY A 198 13.92 -4.38 -20.01
CA GLY A 198 14.93 -5.33 -20.50
C GLY A 198 15.03 -5.31 -22.02
N ASN A 199 15.39 -6.45 -22.61
CA ASN A 199 15.37 -6.68 -24.06
C ASN A 199 14.02 -7.27 -24.54
N VAL A 200 12.97 -7.16 -23.72
CA VAL A 200 11.66 -7.75 -24.02
C VAL A 200 10.85 -6.76 -24.85
N VAL A 201 10.38 -7.21 -26.01
CA VAL A 201 9.36 -6.49 -26.75
C VAL A 201 8.10 -6.46 -25.88
N PRO A 202 7.51 -5.27 -25.62
CA PRO A 202 6.31 -5.19 -24.80
C PRO A 202 5.20 -6.02 -25.42
N VAL A 203 4.77 -7.05 -24.72
CA VAL A 203 3.68 -7.93 -25.15
C VAL A 203 2.55 -7.81 -24.15
N GLN A 204 1.36 -7.47 -24.63
CA GLN A 204 0.13 -7.64 -23.87
C GLN A 204 -0.24 -9.11 -23.93
N ILE A 205 -0.26 -9.78 -22.79
CA ILE A 205 -0.49 -11.21 -22.70
C ILE A 205 -1.83 -11.44 -22.00
N GLN A 206 -2.69 -12.25 -22.63
CA GLN A 206 -3.87 -12.78 -21.94
C GLN A 206 -3.41 -13.85 -20.94
N LEU A 207 -3.77 -13.71 -19.67
CA LEU A 207 -3.44 -14.69 -18.65
C LEU A 207 -4.13 -16.03 -18.93
N LEU A 208 -3.43 -17.13 -18.70
CA LEU A 208 -4.05 -18.44 -18.67
C LEU A 208 -5.01 -18.54 -17.48
N GLN A 209 -6.11 -19.26 -17.63
CA GLN A 209 -7.11 -19.42 -16.56
C GLN A 209 -6.51 -19.99 -15.27
N SER A 210 -5.49 -20.86 -15.39
CA SER A 210 -4.76 -21.37 -14.23
C SER A 210 -4.00 -20.29 -13.46
N GLN A 211 -3.39 -19.32 -14.15
CA GLN A 211 -2.71 -18.17 -13.54
C GLN A 211 -3.71 -17.24 -12.85
N VAL A 212 -4.84 -16.95 -13.50
CA VAL A 212 -5.94 -16.19 -12.89
C VAL A 212 -6.42 -16.87 -11.62
N ASN A 213 -6.64 -18.18 -11.64
CA ASN A 213 -7.10 -18.95 -10.48
C ASN A 213 -6.08 -18.92 -9.32
N GLN A 214 -4.79 -19.03 -9.60
CA GLN A 214 -3.73 -18.94 -8.59
C GLN A 214 -3.71 -17.56 -7.92
N ILE A 215 -3.82 -16.50 -8.71
CA ILE A 215 -3.81 -15.12 -8.19
C ILE A 215 -5.09 -14.85 -7.41
N ASN A 216 -6.25 -15.31 -7.87
CA ASN A 216 -7.50 -15.20 -7.14
C ASN A 216 -7.48 -15.97 -5.79
N ALA A 217 -6.89 -17.16 -5.75
CA ALA A 217 -6.70 -17.91 -4.51
C ALA A 217 -5.79 -17.14 -3.53
N MET A 218 -4.74 -16.50 -4.04
CA MET A 218 -3.85 -15.64 -3.25
C MET A 218 -4.62 -14.44 -2.68
N ILE A 219 -5.40 -13.75 -3.49
CA ILE A 219 -6.20 -12.58 -3.07
C ILE A 219 -7.25 -12.98 -2.03
N THR A 220 -7.92 -14.11 -2.22
CA THR A 220 -8.89 -14.65 -1.26
C THR A 220 -8.21 -14.96 0.08
N SER A 221 -7.01 -15.53 0.06
CA SER A 221 -6.21 -15.75 1.27
C SER A 221 -5.88 -14.44 1.99
N ILE A 222 -5.53 -13.38 1.25
CA ILE A 222 -5.30 -12.05 1.79
C ILE A 222 -6.57 -11.52 2.47
N ALA A 223 -7.69 -11.56 1.78
CA ALA A 223 -8.97 -11.07 2.29
C ALA A 223 -9.38 -11.77 3.60
N ASN A 224 -9.22 -13.09 3.67
CA ASN A 224 -9.54 -13.89 4.86
C ASN A 224 -8.62 -13.59 6.05
N GLN A 225 -7.37 -13.25 5.82
CA GLN A 225 -6.44 -12.86 6.89
C GLN A 225 -6.71 -11.46 7.45
N ILE A 226 -7.24 -10.57 6.62
CA ILE A 226 -7.56 -9.20 7.02
C ILE A 226 -8.93 -9.12 7.71
N ASN A 227 -9.87 -9.94 7.28
CA ASN A 227 -11.22 -10.01 7.84
C ASN A 227 -11.60 -11.47 8.08
N PRO A 228 -11.04 -12.13 9.11
CA PRO A 228 -11.40 -13.49 9.43
C PRO A 228 -12.90 -13.55 9.71
N ALA A 229 -13.56 -14.59 9.17
CA ALA A 229 -14.97 -14.85 9.46
C ALA A 229 -15.17 -14.89 10.98
N PRO A 230 -16.28 -14.35 11.52
CA PRO A 230 -16.55 -14.43 12.94
C PRO A 230 -16.51 -15.88 13.35
N VAL A 231 -15.68 -16.19 14.36
CA VAL A 231 -15.63 -17.52 14.95
C VAL A 231 -16.99 -17.75 15.61
N THR A 232 -17.87 -18.48 14.97
CA THR A 232 -19.07 -19.00 15.61
C THR A 232 -18.62 -20.07 16.59
N ALA A 233 -18.34 -19.65 17.82
CA ALA A 233 -18.18 -20.60 18.91
C ALA A 233 -19.47 -21.43 18.96
N PRO A 234 -19.40 -22.77 19.00
CA PRO A 234 -20.58 -23.58 19.21
C PRO A 234 -21.20 -23.13 20.54
N ILE A 235 -22.43 -22.64 20.49
CA ILE A 235 -23.20 -22.34 21.69
C ILE A 235 -23.44 -23.71 22.34
N GLY A 236 -22.61 -24.04 23.32
CA GLY A 236 -22.86 -25.21 24.15
C GLY A 236 -24.25 -25.11 24.76
N PRO A 237 -24.94 -26.23 25.01
CA PRO A 237 -26.28 -26.21 25.57
C PRO A 237 -26.27 -25.40 26.88
N VAL A 238 -27.08 -24.36 26.92
CA VAL A 238 -27.32 -23.57 28.14
C VAL A 238 -27.99 -24.47 29.15
N HIS A 239 -27.27 -24.95 30.14
CA HIS A 239 -27.85 -25.63 31.30
C HIS A 239 -28.60 -24.58 32.14
N ILE A 240 -29.92 -24.46 31.89
CA ILE A 240 -30.82 -23.73 32.77
C ILE A 240 -30.95 -24.55 34.04
N ARG A 241 -30.33 -24.16 35.13
CA ARG A 241 -30.62 -24.69 36.46
C ARG A 241 -32.07 -24.33 36.82
N PRO A 242 -32.93 -25.33 37.18
CA PRO A 242 -34.23 -25.00 37.73
C PRO A 242 -34.07 -24.23 39.03
N GLN A 243 -34.77 -23.11 39.15
CA GLN A 243 -34.88 -22.42 40.43
C GLN A 243 -35.65 -23.28 41.44
N PRO A 244 -35.20 -23.40 42.69
CA PRO A 244 -35.99 -24.10 43.71
C PRO A 244 -37.27 -23.31 43.98
N SER A 245 -38.39 -23.97 43.81
CA SER A 245 -39.72 -23.47 44.19
C SER A 245 -39.75 -23.21 45.68
N GLY A 246 -39.87 -21.94 46.04
CA GLY A 246 -40.08 -21.49 47.44
C GLY A 246 -41.38 -22.11 47.96
N GLY A 247 -41.22 -23.02 48.92
CA GLY A 247 -42.37 -23.54 49.68
C GLY A 247 -42.92 -22.44 50.57
N SER A 248 -44.19 -22.11 50.38
CA SER A 248 -44.99 -21.37 51.35
C SER A 248 -45.22 -22.25 52.57
N ALA A 249 -44.67 -21.86 53.73
CA ALA A 249 -45.14 -22.34 55.00
C ALA A 249 -46.20 -21.36 55.55
N SER A 250 -47.42 -21.83 55.59
CA SER A 250 -48.47 -21.28 56.41
C SER A 250 -48.31 -21.80 57.86
N GLN A 251 -48.19 -20.94 58.81
CA GLN A 251 -48.93 -20.78 60.05
C GLN A 251 -48.42 -19.57 60.82
#